data_977ffe7757810ec05d12d1c4ba4cf544
#
_entry.id   977ffe7757810ec05d12d1c4ba4cf544
#
_cell.length_a   1.000
_cell.length_b   1.000
_cell.length_c   1.000
_cell.angle_alpha   90.00
_cell.angle_beta   90.00
_cell.angle_gamma   90.00
#
_symmetry.space_group_name_H-M   'P 1'
#
loop_
_entity.id
_entity.type
_entity.pdbx_description
1 polymer ?
#
loop_
_entity_poly.entity_id
_entity_poly.type
_entity_poly.pdbx_seq_one_letter_code
_entity_poly.pdbx_strand_id
1 'polypeptide(L)'
;MADPRKDAFATTSKTIIKNLERAGMEGYFCETSADARELVKSLVPEGSSIAWGGTETFKETGVKEMLEAGGYTMLDRAKATTPEEQRAVYLQHFDSDFFFMSANALTLKGELVNIDGNSNRVACLSFGPKHVIVLVGMNKIVKDTEEGLKRVRTIACPPNAARLHTGTPCETVGICGMCHEPGCMCCNTVITRHNRHAGRIKVILIAEDLGF
;
A
#
# COMPACT_ATOMS: atom_id res chain seq x y z
N MET A 1 21.76 6.97 19.61
CA MET A 1 21.23 8.35 19.54
C MET A 1 19.84 8.26 18.90
N ALA A 2 18.85 9.02 19.41
CA ALA A 2 17.53 9.12 18.75
C ALA A 2 17.71 9.69 17.34
N ASP A 3 16.93 9.19 16.36
CA ASP A 3 16.92 9.75 15.01
C ASP A 3 15.92 10.92 14.95
N PRO A 4 16.38 12.17 14.82
CA PRO A 4 15.47 13.33 14.79
C PRO A 4 14.41 13.28 13.70
N ARG A 5 14.64 12.52 12.61
CA ARG A 5 13.66 12.32 11.55
C ARG A 5 12.48 11.49 12.06
N LYS A 6 12.74 10.46 12.89
CA LYS A 6 11.67 9.64 13.49
C LYS A 6 10.83 10.45 14.47
N ASP A 7 11.47 11.29 15.28
CA ASP A 7 10.77 12.17 16.24
C ASP A 7 9.86 13.18 15.49
N ALA A 8 10.37 13.79 14.42
CA ALA A 8 9.61 14.69 13.56
C ALA A 8 8.44 13.94 12.89
N PHE A 9 8.67 12.71 12.41
CA PHE A 9 7.63 11.89 11.80
C PHE A 9 6.57 11.47 12.81
N ALA A 10 6.94 11.06 14.02
CA ALA A 10 6.00 10.76 15.09
C ALA A 10 5.08 11.96 15.42
N THR A 11 5.63 13.16 15.39
CA THR A 11 4.86 14.39 15.56
C THR A 11 3.91 14.65 14.39
N THR A 12 4.40 14.51 13.16
CA THR A 12 3.60 14.71 11.94
C THR A 12 2.50 13.64 11.83
N SER A 13 2.79 12.41 12.24
CA SER A 13 1.83 11.29 12.22
C SER A 13 0.58 11.58 13.03
N LYS A 14 0.67 12.30 14.15
CA LYS A 14 -0.50 12.72 14.95
C LYS A 14 -1.46 13.58 14.14
N THR A 15 -0.93 14.48 13.31
CA THR A 15 -1.74 15.32 12.42
C THR A 15 -2.37 14.50 11.29
N ILE A 16 -1.59 13.62 10.68
CA ILE A 16 -2.07 12.74 9.60
C ILE A 16 -3.19 11.82 10.13
N ILE A 17 -3.00 11.18 11.29
CA ILE A 17 -4.01 10.30 11.92
C ILE A 17 -5.32 11.05 12.14
N LYS A 18 -5.26 12.25 12.73
CA LYS A 18 -6.45 13.10 12.92
C LYS A 18 -7.16 13.40 11.59
N ASN A 19 -6.43 13.60 10.51
CA ASN A 19 -7.00 13.85 9.20
C ASN A 19 -7.58 12.59 8.55
N LEU A 20 -6.93 11.43 8.73
CA LEU A 20 -7.46 10.12 8.33
C LEU A 20 -8.81 9.81 9.02
N GLU A 21 -8.89 10.03 10.34
CA GLU A 21 -10.11 9.83 11.12
C GLU A 21 -11.25 10.74 10.62
N ARG A 22 -10.97 12.01 10.33
CA ARG A 22 -11.95 12.93 9.71
C ARG A 22 -12.40 12.47 8.32
N ALA A 23 -11.53 11.75 7.62
CA ALA A 23 -11.81 11.17 6.32
C ALA A 23 -12.47 9.77 6.40
N GLY A 24 -12.89 9.31 7.60
CA GLY A 24 -13.54 8.01 7.80
C GLY A 24 -12.60 6.80 7.67
N MET A 25 -11.30 7.02 7.82
CA MET A 25 -10.26 5.99 7.86
C MET A 25 -9.66 5.93 9.28
N GLU A 26 -9.21 4.75 9.69
CA GLU A 26 -8.48 4.61 10.94
C GLU A 26 -6.98 4.84 10.70
N GLY A 27 -6.32 5.59 11.59
CA GLY A 27 -4.89 5.85 11.53
C GLY A 27 -4.17 5.27 12.74
N TYR A 28 -3.01 4.67 12.51
CA TYR A 28 -2.14 4.10 13.55
C TYR A 28 -0.71 4.54 13.32
N PHE A 29 0.09 4.60 14.38
CA PHE A 29 1.51 4.90 14.32
C PHE A 29 2.31 3.77 14.98
N CYS A 30 3.37 3.32 14.33
CA CYS A 30 4.34 2.35 14.81
C CYS A 30 5.75 2.93 14.64
N GLU A 31 6.60 2.80 15.66
CA GLU A 31 7.99 3.23 15.57
C GLU A 31 8.83 2.32 14.68
N THR A 32 8.45 1.03 14.64
CA THR A 32 9.18 -0.01 13.92
C THR A 32 8.25 -0.97 13.18
N SER A 33 8.81 -1.71 12.24
CA SER A 33 8.13 -2.83 11.58
C SER A 33 7.74 -3.93 12.57
N ALA A 34 8.46 -4.10 13.69
CA ALA A 34 8.10 -5.03 14.75
C ALA A 34 6.78 -4.62 15.42
N ASP A 35 6.64 -3.35 15.78
CA ASP A 35 5.40 -2.82 16.36
C ASP A 35 4.24 -2.95 15.38
N ALA A 36 4.49 -2.73 14.08
CA ALA A 36 3.48 -2.90 13.05
C ALA A 36 2.99 -4.36 12.95
N ARG A 37 3.88 -5.36 13.11
CA ARG A 37 3.47 -6.78 13.14
C ARG A 37 2.57 -7.08 14.34
N GLU A 38 2.92 -6.59 15.54
CA GLU A 38 2.08 -6.81 16.73
C GLU A 38 0.72 -6.10 16.61
N LEU A 39 0.70 -4.90 16.06
CA LEU A 39 -0.56 -4.21 15.78
C LEU A 39 -1.41 -5.00 14.76
N VAL A 40 -0.83 -5.48 13.68
CA VAL A 40 -1.56 -6.29 12.67
C VAL A 40 -2.15 -7.55 13.31
N LYS A 41 -1.41 -8.26 14.16
CA LYS A 41 -1.95 -9.43 14.91
C LYS A 41 -3.19 -9.06 15.73
N SER A 42 -3.20 -7.88 16.34
CA SER A 42 -4.34 -7.41 17.14
C SER A 42 -5.55 -7.00 16.31
N LEU A 43 -5.32 -6.57 15.04
CA LEU A 43 -6.36 -6.10 14.13
C LEU A 43 -6.98 -7.22 13.28
N VAL A 44 -6.24 -8.31 13.06
CA VAL A 44 -6.60 -9.38 12.11
C VAL A 44 -6.87 -10.67 12.88
N PRO A 45 -8.14 -11.08 13.03
CA PRO A 45 -8.49 -12.33 13.71
C PRO A 45 -7.89 -13.56 12.98
N GLU A 46 -7.47 -14.57 13.73
CA GLU A 46 -7.06 -15.86 13.17
C GLU A 46 -8.19 -16.47 12.33
N GLY A 47 -7.82 -17.22 11.30
CA GLY A 47 -8.76 -17.81 10.33
C GLY A 47 -9.20 -16.86 9.21
N SER A 48 -8.90 -15.55 9.31
CA SER A 48 -9.25 -14.58 8.26
C SER A 48 -8.61 -14.93 6.92
N SER A 49 -9.33 -14.63 5.84
CA SER A 49 -8.80 -14.67 4.48
C SER A 49 -8.01 -13.40 4.17
N ILE A 50 -6.76 -13.58 3.71
CA ILE A 50 -5.78 -12.52 3.47
C ILE A 50 -5.45 -12.44 2.00
N ALA A 51 -5.73 -11.28 1.38
CA ALA A 51 -5.31 -10.94 0.04
C ALA A 51 -4.34 -9.74 0.06
N TRP A 52 -3.56 -9.55 -1.01
CA TRP A 52 -2.65 -8.40 -1.08
C TRP A 52 -2.37 -7.94 -2.51
N GLY A 53 -2.07 -6.64 -2.63
CA GLY A 53 -1.54 -6.03 -3.84
C GLY A 53 -0.03 -6.26 -3.99
N GLY A 54 0.54 -5.87 -5.13
CA GLY A 54 1.99 -5.82 -5.30
C GLY A 54 2.57 -4.71 -4.42
N THR A 55 3.26 -5.07 -3.34
CA THR A 55 3.86 -4.11 -2.40
C THR A 55 5.11 -4.68 -1.74
N GLU A 56 6.22 -3.99 -1.85
CA GLU A 56 7.46 -4.37 -1.17
C GLU A 56 7.35 -4.07 0.34
N THR A 57 6.69 -2.99 0.73
CA THR A 57 6.45 -2.64 2.14
C THR A 57 5.86 -3.80 2.95
N PHE A 58 4.94 -4.58 2.36
CA PHE A 58 4.31 -5.74 3.02
C PHE A 58 5.31 -6.86 3.34
N LYS A 59 6.33 -7.03 2.50
CA LYS A 59 7.44 -7.97 2.71
C LYS A 59 8.46 -7.39 3.68
N GLU A 60 8.93 -6.16 3.43
CA GLU A 60 9.99 -5.52 4.22
C GLU A 60 9.63 -5.39 5.70
N THR A 61 8.36 -5.15 6.02
CA THR A 61 7.87 -5.14 7.41
C THR A 61 7.86 -6.52 8.08
N GLY A 62 8.00 -7.61 7.31
CA GLY A 62 7.83 -8.98 7.81
C GLY A 62 6.37 -9.34 8.14
N VAL A 63 5.40 -8.48 7.80
CA VAL A 63 3.97 -8.75 8.03
C VAL A 63 3.50 -9.92 7.17
N LYS A 64 3.99 -10.02 5.92
CA LYS A 64 3.63 -11.11 5.01
C LYS A 64 4.06 -12.46 5.60
N GLU A 65 5.31 -12.59 5.98
CA GLU A 65 5.89 -13.82 6.54
C GLU A 65 5.20 -14.21 7.86
N MET A 66 4.88 -13.22 8.70
CA MET A 66 4.15 -13.44 9.93
C MET A 66 2.75 -14.03 9.68
N LEU A 67 2.02 -13.50 8.68
CA LEU A 67 0.69 -13.99 8.33
C LEU A 67 0.77 -15.38 7.66
N GLU A 68 1.77 -15.62 6.81
CA GLU A 68 2.00 -16.94 6.19
C GLU A 68 2.33 -18.03 7.23
N ALA A 69 3.02 -17.68 8.30
CA ALA A 69 3.34 -18.59 9.40
C ALA A 69 2.19 -18.77 10.40
N GLY A 70 1.16 -17.93 10.33
CA GLY A 70 0.01 -17.95 11.24
C GLY A 70 -1.17 -18.77 10.73
N GLY A 71 -2.27 -18.73 11.48
CA GLY A 71 -3.53 -19.44 11.17
C GLY A 71 -4.43 -18.69 10.17
N TYR A 72 -3.90 -18.18 9.05
CA TYR A 72 -4.63 -17.38 8.07
C TYR A 72 -4.77 -18.09 6.72
N THR A 73 -5.83 -17.77 5.98
CA THR A 73 -6.03 -18.26 4.61
C THR A 73 -5.42 -17.29 3.61
N MET A 74 -4.22 -17.60 3.11
CA MET A 74 -3.49 -16.72 2.19
C MET A 74 -3.96 -16.91 0.74
N LEU A 75 -4.57 -15.88 0.16
CA LEU A 75 -5.07 -15.85 -1.23
C LEU A 75 -3.94 -15.38 -2.18
N ASP A 76 -2.99 -16.26 -2.44
CA ASP A 76 -1.78 -15.93 -3.20
C ASP A 76 -1.98 -16.11 -4.71
N ARG A 77 -2.03 -14.98 -5.43
CA ARG A 77 -2.11 -14.98 -6.91
C ARG A 77 -0.90 -15.56 -7.61
N ALA A 78 0.27 -15.66 -6.94
CA ALA A 78 1.46 -16.24 -7.55
C ALA A 78 1.34 -17.77 -7.72
N LYS A 79 0.36 -18.40 -7.07
CA LYS A 79 0.06 -19.82 -7.21
C LYS A 79 -0.80 -20.12 -8.44
N ALA A 80 -1.42 -19.10 -9.04
CA ALA A 80 -2.22 -19.26 -10.25
C ALA A 80 -1.31 -19.41 -11.48
N THR A 81 -1.54 -20.44 -12.26
CA THR A 81 -0.73 -20.82 -13.43
C THR A 81 -1.41 -20.50 -14.76
N THR A 82 -2.73 -20.32 -14.76
CA THR A 82 -3.51 -19.95 -15.95
C THR A 82 -4.20 -18.60 -15.79
N PRO A 83 -4.59 -17.93 -16.90
CA PRO A 83 -5.37 -16.70 -16.84
C PRO A 83 -6.70 -16.85 -16.08
N GLU A 84 -7.36 -17.99 -16.21
CA GLU A 84 -8.63 -18.32 -15.53
C GLU A 84 -8.42 -18.44 -14.02
N GLU A 85 -7.36 -19.11 -13.59
CA GLU A 85 -6.97 -19.22 -12.18
C GLU A 85 -6.61 -17.83 -11.62
N GLN A 86 -5.85 -17.02 -12.36
CA GLN A 86 -5.54 -15.65 -11.96
C GLN A 86 -6.80 -14.82 -11.77
N ARG A 87 -7.74 -14.91 -12.70
CA ARG A 87 -9.02 -14.21 -12.57
C ARG A 87 -9.79 -14.69 -11.33
N ALA A 88 -9.83 -16.00 -11.09
CA ALA A 88 -10.51 -16.56 -9.92
C ALA A 88 -9.92 -16.04 -8.62
N VAL A 89 -8.59 -16.00 -8.48
CA VAL A 89 -7.93 -15.43 -7.31
C VAL A 89 -8.22 -13.93 -7.15
N TYR A 90 -8.23 -13.15 -8.22
CA TYR A 90 -8.62 -11.73 -8.14
C TYR A 90 -10.06 -11.54 -7.67
N LEU A 91 -10.99 -12.41 -8.05
CA LEU A 91 -12.36 -12.37 -7.54
C LEU A 91 -12.41 -12.72 -6.05
N GLN A 92 -11.61 -13.70 -5.60
CA GLN A 92 -11.46 -14.02 -4.17
C GLN A 92 -10.86 -12.84 -3.38
N HIS A 93 -9.95 -12.04 -3.98
CA HIS A 93 -9.44 -10.83 -3.32
C HIS A 93 -10.57 -9.84 -2.99
N PHE A 94 -11.58 -9.71 -3.85
CA PHE A 94 -12.74 -8.85 -3.59
C PHE A 94 -13.62 -9.33 -2.42
N ASP A 95 -13.63 -10.63 -2.15
CA ASP A 95 -14.42 -11.24 -1.07
C ASP A 95 -13.56 -11.53 0.18
N SER A 96 -12.32 -11.12 0.20
CA SER A 96 -11.42 -11.36 1.32
C SER A 96 -11.81 -10.56 2.57
N ASP A 97 -11.48 -11.12 3.75
CA ASP A 97 -11.67 -10.41 5.01
C ASP A 97 -10.72 -9.22 5.12
N PHE A 98 -9.44 -9.42 4.73
CA PHE A 98 -8.43 -8.37 4.77
C PHE A 98 -7.63 -8.31 3.46
N PHE A 99 -7.48 -7.09 2.95
CA PHE A 99 -6.61 -6.80 1.83
C PHE A 99 -5.44 -5.92 2.27
N PHE A 100 -4.21 -6.39 2.08
CA PHE A 100 -3.00 -5.66 2.42
C PHE A 100 -2.43 -4.94 1.21
N MET A 101 -2.03 -3.69 1.41
CA MET A 101 -1.36 -2.88 0.40
C MET A 101 -0.48 -1.80 1.03
N SER A 102 0.25 -1.08 0.20
CA SER A 102 0.82 0.22 0.51
C SER A 102 0.24 1.28 -0.42
N ALA A 103 0.34 2.54 -0.05
CA ALA A 103 0.10 3.65 -0.96
C ALA A 103 1.40 4.06 -1.66
N ASN A 104 1.30 4.66 -2.85
CA ASN A 104 2.47 5.27 -3.49
C ASN A 104 2.85 6.59 -2.82
N ALA A 105 1.87 7.33 -2.27
CA ALA A 105 2.10 8.44 -1.38
C ALA A 105 0.90 8.65 -0.43
N LEU A 106 1.13 9.28 0.70
CA LEU A 106 0.12 9.70 1.66
C LEU A 106 0.34 11.19 1.95
N THR A 107 -0.69 12.01 1.76
CA THR A 107 -0.59 13.45 2.01
C THR A 107 -0.72 13.78 3.48
N LEU A 108 -0.22 14.97 3.89
CA LEU A 108 -0.44 15.50 5.24
C LEU A 108 -1.94 15.66 5.58
N LYS A 109 -2.80 15.74 4.56
CA LYS A 109 -4.27 15.78 4.72
C LYS A 109 -4.92 14.41 4.86
N GLY A 110 -4.14 13.32 4.79
CA GLY A 110 -4.64 11.95 4.89
C GLY A 110 -5.18 11.37 3.58
N GLU A 111 -4.83 11.95 2.44
CA GLU A 111 -5.25 11.43 1.13
C GLU A 111 -4.27 10.36 0.64
N LEU A 112 -4.79 9.19 0.27
CA LEU A 112 -3.99 8.10 -0.31
C LEU A 112 -3.87 8.31 -1.81
N VAL A 113 -2.64 8.50 -2.31
CA VAL A 113 -2.34 8.65 -3.74
C VAL A 113 -1.80 7.32 -4.28
N ASN A 114 -2.46 6.78 -5.29
CA ASN A 114 -2.10 5.52 -5.92
C ASN A 114 -2.10 5.64 -7.44
N ILE A 115 -1.07 5.11 -8.09
CA ILE A 115 -1.05 4.86 -9.53
C ILE A 115 -0.90 3.35 -9.72
N ASP A 116 -1.68 2.77 -10.64
CA ASP A 116 -1.77 1.33 -10.81
C ASP A 116 -1.87 0.95 -12.29
N GLY A 117 -1.25 -0.16 -12.68
CA GLY A 117 -1.31 -0.69 -14.03
C GLY A 117 -2.57 -1.51 -14.28
N ASN A 118 -2.73 -2.61 -13.56
CA ASN A 118 -3.86 -3.53 -13.72
C ASN A 118 -5.12 -3.11 -12.94
N SER A 119 -5.03 -2.07 -12.13
CA SER A 119 -6.11 -1.57 -11.26
C SER A 119 -6.62 -2.55 -10.19
N ASN A 120 -6.10 -3.76 -10.11
CA ASN A 120 -6.55 -4.76 -9.15
C ASN A 120 -6.34 -4.31 -7.69
N ARG A 121 -5.24 -3.62 -7.38
CA ARG A 121 -4.93 -3.09 -6.05
C ARG A 121 -5.85 -1.93 -5.70
N VAL A 122 -6.01 -0.96 -6.59
CA VAL A 122 -6.88 0.21 -6.35
C VAL A 122 -8.36 -0.15 -6.40
N ALA A 123 -8.75 -1.19 -7.13
CA ALA A 123 -10.10 -1.73 -7.08
C ALA A 123 -10.44 -2.29 -5.69
N CYS A 124 -9.54 -3.11 -5.09
CA CYS A 124 -9.70 -3.62 -3.73
C CYS A 124 -9.67 -2.50 -2.66
N LEU A 125 -8.89 -1.44 -2.88
CA LEU A 125 -8.94 -0.25 -2.03
C LEU A 125 -10.31 0.42 -2.08
N SER A 126 -10.86 0.59 -3.29
CA SER A 126 -12.12 1.32 -3.52
C SER A 126 -13.35 0.52 -3.10
N PHE A 127 -13.36 -0.80 -3.37
CA PHE A 127 -14.48 -1.68 -3.10
C PHE A 127 -14.00 -3.14 -2.93
N GLY A 128 -14.83 -4.00 -2.32
CA GLY A 128 -14.66 -5.44 -2.22
C GLY A 128 -14.29 -5.87 -0.80
N PRO A 129 -13.00 -6.00 -0.45
CA PRO A 129 -12.56 -6.54 0.84
C PRO A 129 -13.25 -5.89 2.03
N LYS A 130 -13.56 -6.69 3.08
CA LYS A 130 -14.19 -6.18 4.30
C LYS A 130 -13.33 -5.13 4.99
N HIS A 131 -12.01 -5.36 4.99
CA HIS A 131 -11.02 -4.45 5.54
C HIS A 131 -9.83 -4.28 4.60
N VAL A 132 -9.27 -3.07 4.55
CA VAL A 132 -8.03 -2.77 3.83
C VAL A 132 -7.00 -2.22 4.80
N ILE A 133 -5.86 -2.89 4.92
CA ILE A 133 -4.72 -2.42 5.71
C ILE A 133 -3.68 -1.82 4.76
N VAL A 134 -3.39 -0.53 4.98
CA VAL A 134 -2.43 0.23 4.18
C VAL A 134 -1.18 0.49 5.02
N LEU A 135 -0.09 -0.21 4.73
CA LEU A 135 1.21 -0.03 5.39
C LEU A 135 1.98 1.10 4.71
N VAL A 136 2.37 2.13 5.44
CA VAL A 136 3.00 3.33 4.88
C VAL A 136 4.28 3.67 5.64
N GLY A 137 5.43 3.54 4.97
CA GLY A 137 6.71 4.02 5.49
C GLY A 137 6.80 5.55 5.47
N MET A 138 7.63 6.13 6.34
CA MET A 138 7.80 7.58 6.46
C MET A 138 8.29 8.26 5.17
N ASN A 139 9.01 7.51 4.31
CA ASN A 139 9.47 7.96 2.99
C ASN A 139 8.34 8.26 1.99
N LYS A 140 7.09 7.92 2.31
CA LYS A 140 5.92 8.10 1.42
C LYS A 140 5.05 9.30 1.76
N ILE A 141 5.41 10.02 2.82
CA ILE A 141 4.64 11.20 3.23
C ILE A 141 5.00 12.39 2.34
N VAL A 142 3.96 13.06 1.84
CA VAL A 142 4.05 14.23 0.97
C VAL A 142 3.11 15.33 1.45
N LYS A 143 3.36 16.55 1.02
CA LYS A 143 2.56 17.72 1.42
C LYS A 143 1.12 17.61 0.90
N ASP A 144 0.97 17.30 -0.38
CA ASP A 144 -0.31 17.31 -1.09
C ASP A 144 -0.32 16.28 -2.25
N THR A 145 -1.43 16.20 -2.96
CA THR A 145 -1.63 15.26 -4.05
C THR A 145 -0.75 15.54 -5.26
N GLU A 146 -0.37 16.80 -5.52
CA GLU A 146 0.53 17.16 -6.62
C GLU A 146 1.94 16.60 -6.34
N GLU A 147 2.47 16.83 -5.14
CA GLU A 147 3.71 16.18 -4.71
C GLU A 147 3.61 14.65 -4.74
N GLY A 148 2.47 14.10 -4.34
CA GLY A 148 2.20 12.67 -4.41
C GLY A 148 2.36 12.12 -5.82
N LEU A 149 1.72 12.73 -6.80
CA LEU A 149 1.82 12.34 -8.20
C LEU A 149 3.25 12.51 -8.75
N LYS A 150 3.94 13.57 -8.37
CA LYS A 150 5.34 13.79 -8.71
C LYS A 150 6.23 12.69 -8.11
N ARG A 151 6.06 12.39 -6.80
CA ARG A 151 6.78 11.31 -6.13
C ARG A 151 6.61 9.97 -6.82
N VAL A 152 5.39 9.62 -7.23
CA VAL A 152 5.15 8.35 -7.93
C VAL A 152 6.02 8.25 -9.19
N ARG A 153 6.06 9.30 -10.01
CA ARG A 153 6.78 9.30 -11.28
C ARG A 153 8.29 9.35 -11.13
N THR A 154 8.79 10.06 -10.10
CA THR A 154 10.23 10.32 -9.93
C THR A 154 10.91 9.33 -9.00
N ILE A 155 10.18 8.78 -8.01
CA ILE A 155 10.74 7.94 -6.95
C ILE A 155 10.21 6.51 -7.02
N ALA A 156 8.88 6.31 -7.15
CA ALA A 156 8.31 4.97 -7.05
C ALA A 156 8.33 4.18 -8.37
N CYS A 157 8.07 4.84 -9.50
CA CYS A 157 8.00 4.15 -10.79
C CYS A 157 9.34 3.57 -11.27
N PRO A 158 10.49 4.28 -11.24
CA PRO A 158 11.73 3.74 -11.77
C PRO A 158 12.18 2.44 -11.10
N PRO A 159 12.31 2.35 -9.77
CA PRO A 159 12.72 1.09 -9.13
C PRO A 159 11.68 -0.02 -9.31
N ASN A 160 10.39 0.32 -9.37
CA ASN A 160 9.35 -0.67 -9.62
C ASN A 160 9.39 -1.20 -11.07
N ALA A 161 9.70 -0.33 -12.04
CA ALA A 161 9.89 -0.72 -13.44
C ALA A 161 11.10 -1.65 -13.59
N ALA A 162 12.22 -1.32 -12.96
CA ALA A 162 13.41 -2.17 -12.92
C ALA A 162 13.12 -3.54 -12.30
N ARG A 163 12.39 -3.58 -11.18
CA ARG A 163 12.00 -4.83 -10.51
C ARG A 163 11.10 -5.73 -11.36
N LEU A 164 10.25 -5.13 -12.20
CA LEU A 164 9.25 -5.86 -13.00
C LEU A 164 9.69 -6.09 -14.45
N HIS A 165 10.84 -5.55 -14.86
CA HIS A 165 11.39 -5.67 -16.23
C HIS A 165 10.35 -5.24 -17.27
N THR A 166 9.87 -3.99 -17.16
CA THR A 166 8.75 -3.49 -17.96
C THR A 166 9.13 -3.07 -19.37
N GLY A 167 10.43 -2.88 -19.67
CA GLY A 167 10.92 -2.34 -20.95
C GLY A 167 10.60 -0.86 -21.18
N THR A 168 10.04 -0.17 -20.17
CA THR A 168 9.64 1.24 -20.29
C THR A 168 10.81 2.20 -20.04
N PRO A 169 10.69 3.51 -20.40
CA PRO A 169 11.71 4.51 -20.07
C PRO A 169 12.08 4.57 -18.59
N CYS A 170 11.15 4.29 -17.69
CA CYS A 170 11.41 4.23 -16.24
C CYS A 170 12.48 3.19 -15.91
N GLU A 171 12.50 2.04 -16.60
CA GLU A 171 13.52 1.01 -16.41
C GLU A 171 14.81 1.34 -17.18
N THR A 172 14.70 1.74 -18.45
CA THR A 172 15.84 1.83 -19.36
C THR A 172 16.71 3.06 -19.13
N VAL A 173 16.11 4.18 -18.70
CA VAL A 173 16.82 5.43 -18.42
C VAL A 173 16.62 5.97 -17.00
N GLY A 174 15.86 5.25 -16.16
CA GLY A 174 15.63 5.63 -14.76
C GLY A 174 14.69 6.83 -14.56
N ILE A 175 14.02 7.30 -15.60
CA ILE A 175 13.17 8.49 -15.57
C ILE A 175 11.83 8.18 -16.23
N CYS A 176 10.74 8.64 -15.59
CA CYS A 176 9.39 8.51 -16.17
C CYS A 176 9.25 9.37 -17.42
N GLY A 177 9.02 8.74 -18.57
CA GLY A 177 8.77 9.39 -19.86
C GLY A 177 7.30 9.73 -20.11
N MET A 178 6.40 9.56 -19.13
CA MET A 178 4.94 9.69 -19.30
C MET A 178 4.44 8.90 -20.54
N CYS A 179 5.00 7.71 -20.74
CA CYS A 179 4.79 6.87 -21.90
C CYS A 179 3.40 6.18 -21.89
N HIS A 180 3.02 5.68 -23.08
CA HIS A 180 1.89 4.76 -23.26
C HIS A 180 2.36 3.41 -23.80
N GLU A 181 3.58 3.00 -23.42
CA GLU A 181 4.15 1.72 -23.81
C GLU A 181 3.34 0.55 -23.22
N PRO A 182 3.31 -0.62 -23.88
CA PRO A 182 2.56 -1.79 -23.40
C PRO A 182 2.94 -2.23 -21.97
N GLY A 183 4.19 -2.03 -21.56
CA GLY A 183 4.68 -2.31 -20.22
C GLY A 183 4.43 -1.20 -19.18
N CYS A 184 3.75 -0.10 -19.56
CA CYS A 184 3.51 1.02 -18.64
C CYS A 184 2.61 0.62 -17.48
N MET A 185 3.07 0.89 -16.26
CA MET A 185 2.33 0.59 -15.02
C MET A 185 1.49 1.76 -14.51
N CYS A 186 1.42 2.87 -15.25
CA CYS A 186 0.77 4.10 -14.79
C CYS A 186 -0.57 4.32 -15.53
N CYS A 187 -1.43 3.28 -15.54
CA CYS A 187 -2.68 3.32 -16.30
C CYS A 187 -3.80 4.07 -15.58
N ASN A 188 -3.88 3.91 -14.25
CA ASN A 188 -4.94 4.51 -13.46
C ASN A 188 -4.38 5.27 -12.26
N THR A 189 -4.87 6.49 -12.06
CA THR A 189 -4.57 7.32 -10.89
C THR A 189 -5.80 7.36 -10.00
N VAL A 190 -5.65 6.95 -8.73
CA VAL A 190 -6.72 6.94 -7.75
C VAL A 190 -6.27 7.70 -6.51
N ILE A 191 -7.03 8.75 -6.16
CA ILE A 191 -6.85 9.52 -4.94
C ILE A 191 -8.02 9.22 -4.02
N THR A 192 -7.74 8.53 -2.91
CA THR A 192 -8.75 8.26 -1.89
C THR A 192 -8.75 9.37 -0.87
N ARG A 193 -9.72 10.27 -0.98
CA ARG A 193 -9.87 11.45 -0.12
C ARG A 193 -10.72 11.18 1.12
N HIS A 194 -11.71 10.30 1.01
CA HIS A 194 -12.70 10.02 2.05
C HIS A 194 -13.23 8.60 1.91
N ASN A 195 -13.49 7.94 3.03
CA ASN A 195 -14.10 6.62 3.09
C ASN A 195 -15.48 6.70 3.79
N ARG A 196 -16.54 6.24 3.12
CA ARG A 196 -17.90 6.24 3.68
C ARG A 196 -18.18 5.09 4.65
N HIS A 197 -17.35 4.05 4.62
CA HIS A 197 -17.50 2.82 5.42
C HIS A 197 -16.51 2.87 6.58
N ALA A 198 -16.92 3.43 7.71
CA ALA A 198 -16.09 3.55 8.90
C ALA A 198 -15.43 2.20 9.27
N GLY A 199 -14.16 2.22 9.66
CA GLY A 199 -13.40 1.03 10.04
C GLY A 199 -12.92 0.13 8.89
N ARG A 200 -13.32 0.40 7.64
CA ARG A 200 -12.91 -0.42 6.50
C ARG A 200 -11.43 -0.21 6.14
N ILE A 201 -10.97 1.02 6.08
CA ILE A 201 -9.58 1.36 5.71
C ILE A 201 -8.80 1.72 6.98
N LYS A 202 -7.71 0.98 7.21
CA LYS A 202 -6.78 1.17 8.32
C LYS A 202 -5.41 1.50 7.78
N VAL A 203 -4.88 2.68 8.13
CA VAL A 203 -3.58 3.17 7.66
C VAL A 203 -2.58 3.08 8.80
N ILE A 204 -1.53 2.29 8.63
CA ILE A 204 -0.47 2.10 9.60
C ILE A 204 0.77 2.85 9.12
N LEU A 205 1.10 3.94 9.83
CA LEU A 205 2.28 4.76 9.61
C LEU A 205 3.46 4.13 10.35
N ILE A 206 4.57 3.89 9.66
CA ILE A 206 5.74 3.23 10.23
C ILE A 206 6.94 4.16 10.07
N ALA A 207 7.66 4.44 11.18
CA ALA A 207 8.80 5.34 11.22
C ALA A 207 10.08 4.73 10.63
N GLU A 208 9.92 4.09 9.47
CA GLU A 208 10.99 3.48 8.67
C GLU A 208 10.80 3.82 7.18
N ASP A 209 11.89 3.82 6.42
CA ASP A 209 11.84 3.93 4.97
C ASP A 209 11.49 2.54 4.40
N LEU A 210 10.31 2.39 3.79
CA LEU A 210 9.76 1.10 3.37
C LEU A 210 9.19 1.17 1.94
N GLY A 211 9.65 0.25 1.09
CA GLY A 211 9.27 0.17 -0.31
C GLY A 211 9.63 1.44 -1.09
N PHE A 212 8.97 1.63 -2.23
CA PHE A 212 9.27 2.74 -3.16
C PHE A 212 8.34 3.92 -2.98
#